data_3acfdb770729337c77324449f66f44eb
#
_entry.id   3acfdb770729337c77324449f66f44eb
#
_cell.length_a   1.000
_cell.length_b   1.000
_cell.length_c   1.000
_cell.angle_alpha   90.00
_cell.angle_beta   90.00
_cell.angle_gamma   90.00
#
_symmetry.space_group_name_H-M   'P 1'
#
loop_
_entity.id
_entity.type
_entity.pdbx_description
1 polymer ?
#
loop_
_entity_poly.entity_id
_entity_poly.type
_entity_poly.pdbx_seq_one_letter_code
_entity_poly.pdbx_strand_id
1 'polypeptide(L)'
;MLAVLAAVWLAERWYTRHKTSAAAAGVNPIGQLLTGQPDPAEPYTGTISLVVAGYDRSAEDGEEEIGLTDMILYLQWDCDRNKLEVLQVPPSLYVGWSTGQAEAGEGKENAADPTGQGSTTGRINAVARETGGLQGLCDEITAMTGLPVDGYLGMDLNGLGDIVEYIGGVEVDIPQEIENGGSYLPKGRYLLDRSSVEFLVRERRSYAYGDMDRQRVLRSVFAGLLRYAQSCTLVDAAKLVPVIMPYMQTNLDMDTLMQLAASAESLQAEQVVFTIPSAYAVQTNSVGAIVWDPEIMAPLLRVRFGLDCDPQDLNLPAPALEASEADAGESYAYSDYIEGSVQNLSELAGGEE
;
A
#
# COMPACT_ATOMS: atom_id res chain seq x y z
N MET A 1 2.14 -0.21 -6.78
CA MET A 1 3.39 0.18 -6.18
C MET A 1 4.58 -0.36 -6.94
N LEU A 2 4.80 -1.69 -6.97
CA LEU A 2 5.88 -2.25 -7.79
C LEU A 2 5.79 -1.81 -9.25
N ALA A 3 4.58 -1.61 -9.79
CA ALA A 3 4.41 -1.00 -11.11
C ALA A 3 4.91 0.46 -11.16
N VAL A 4 4.82 1.20 -10.05
CA VAL A 4 5.35 2.57 -9.94
C VAL A 4 6.86 2.53 -9.76
N LEU A 5 7.37 1.70 -8.88
CA LEU A 5 8.82 1.46 -8.77
C LEU A 5 9.36 0.84 -10.07
N ALA A 6 8.59 -0.06 -10.71
CA ALA A 6 8.93 -0.59 -12.02
C ALA A 6 8.90 0.47 -13.12
N ALA A 7 7.93 1.39 -13.14
CA ALA A 7 7.88 2.47 -14.12
C ALA A 7 9.01 3.48 -13.91
N VAL A 8 9.33 3.79 -12.65
CA VAL A 8 10.49 4.62 -12.31
C VAL A 8 11.79 3.89 -12.68
N TRP A 9 11.93 2.60 -12.33
CA TRP A 9 13.05 1.74 -12.72
C TRP A 9 13.21 1.60 -14.24
N LEU A 10 12.09 1.51 -14.94
CA LEU A 10 12.08 1.40 -16.38
C LEU A 10 12.41 2.75 -17.07
N ALA A 11 11.96 3.86 -16.52
CA ALA A 11 12.33 5.19 -16.97
C ALA A 11 13.85 5.41 -16.85
N GLU A 12 14.45 4.93 -15.77
CA GLU A 12 15.89 5.04 -15.55
C GLU A 12 16.70 4.14 -16.47
N ARG A 13 16.30 2.89 -16.64
CA ARG A 13 17.00 1.97 -17.56
C ARG A 13 16.98 2.49 -19.01
N TRP A 14 15.91 3.21 -19.41
CA TRP A 14 15.88 3.95 -20.67
C TRP A 14 16.81 5.17 -20.63
N TYR A 15 16.79 5.92 -19.53
CA TYR A 15 17.61 7.09 -19.29
C TYR A 15 19.12 6.74 -19.31
N THR A 16 19.56 5.66 -18.68
CA THR A 16 20.97 5.25 -18.59
C THR A 16 21.57 4.73 -19.90
N ARG A 17 20.78 4.20 -20.80
CA ARG A 17 21.25 3.73 -22.12
C ARG A 17 21.35 4.82 -23.20
N HIS A 18 20.75 5.99 -22.98
CA HIS A 18 20.62 7.02 -24.01
C HIS A 18 21.36 8.32 -23.68
N LYS A 19 22.47 8.25 -22.94
CA LYS A 19 23.29 9.42 -22.63
C LYS A 19 23.95 10.07 -23.85
N THR A 20 23.65 11.34 -24.09
CA THR A 20 24.57 12.34 -24.66
C THR A 20 24.33 13.69 -23.99
N SER A 21 25.42 14.32 -23.65
CA SER A 21 25.57 15.55 -22.91
C SER A 21 24.62 16.69 -23.37
N ALA A 22 23.79 17.17 -22.46
CA ALA A 22 23.29 18.54 -22.48
C ALA A 22 23.18 19.06 -21.05
N ALA A 23 24.27 19.61 -20.56
CA ALA A 23 24.24 20.48 -19.41
C ALA A 23 23.55 21.79 -19.80
N ALA A 24 22.71 22.31 -18.89
CA ALA A 24 22.22 23.66 -18.82
C ALA A 24 21.20 24.12 -19.86
N ALA A 25 19.92 23.91 -19.55
CA ALA A 25 18.83 24.89 -19.72
C ALA A 25 17.56 24.31 -19.14
N GLY A 26 16.86 25.01 -18.24
CA GLY A 26 15.64 24.72 -17.53
C GLY A 26 14.55 23.93 -18.31
N VAL A 27 14.80 22.69 -18.57
CA VAL A 27 13.93 21.79 -19.33
C VAL A 27 13.20 20.89 -18.33
N ASN A 28 11.89 20.81 -18.50
CA ASN A 28 11.00 19.88 -17.81
C ASN A 28 11.66 18.49 -17.73
N PRO A 29 11.79 17.87 -16.55
CA PRO A 29 12.42 16.56 -16.37
C PRO A 29 11.86 15.47 -17.30
N ILE A 30 10.57 15.52 -17.60
CA ILE A 30 9.90 14.63 -18.56
C ILE A 30 10.39 14.90 -19.99
N GLY A 31 10.66 16.15 -20.35
CA GLY A 31 11.23 16.52 -21.66
C GLY A 31 12.67 16.03 -21.82
N GLN A 32 13.46 15.99 -20.74
CA GLN A 32 14.81 15.41 -20.73
C GLN A 32 14.77 13.87 -20.86
N LEU A 33 13.81 13.21 -20.21
CA LEU A 33 13.55 11.78 -20.38
C LEU A 33 13.24 11.40 -21.83
N LEU A 34 12.61 12.28 -22.59
CA LEU A 34 12.21 12.03 -23.97
C LEU A 34 13.26 12.45 -25.02
N THR A 35 14.24 13.29 -24.68
CA THR A 35 15.14 13.92 -25.65
C THR A 35 16.64 13.88 -25.31
N GLY A 36 17.04 13.50 -24.09
CA GLY A 36 18.43 13.52 -23.65
C GLY A 36 18.87 12.22 -22.99
N GLN A 37 20.17 11.98 -22.99
CA GLN A 37 20.79 10.85 -22.27
C GLN A 37 21.39 11.37 -20.96
N PRO A 38 20.78 11.10 -19.82
CA PRO A 38 21.39 11.41 -18.53
C PRO A 38 22.35 10.30 -18.06
N ASP A 39 23.18 10.66 -17.07
CA ASP A 39 24.02 9.70 -16.37
C ASP A 39 23.15 8.68 -15.60
N PRO A 40 23.53 7.38 -15.49
CA PRO A 40 22.83 6.45 -14.62
C PRO A 40 22.73 7.08 -13.24
N ALA A 41 21.54 7.10 -12.67
CA ALA A 41 21.40 7.47 -11.28
C ALA A 41 22.19 6.43 -10.47
N GLU A 42 22.98 6.89 -9.51
CA GLU A 42 23.57 5.98 -8.53
C GLU A 42 22.43 5.41 -7.68
N PRO A 43 22.51 4.13 -7.29
CA PRO A 43 21.54 3.53 -6.38
C PRO A 43 21.38 4.36 -5.09
N TYR A 44 20.18 4.39 -4.54
CA TYR A 44 19.94 5.00 -3.23
C TYR A 44 20.77 4.31 -2.17
N THR A 45 21.38 5.08 -1.27
CA THR A 45 22.21 4.55 -0.18
C THR A 45 21.48 4.67 1.15
N GLY A 46 21.60 3.64 1.99
CA GLY A 46 20.96 3.59 3.29
C GLY A 46 19.54 3.02 3.22
N THR A 47 18.75 3.37 4.22
CA THR A 47 17.36 2.92 4.37
C THR A 47 16.40 4.06 4.09
N ILE A 48 15.34 3.78 3.34
CA ILE A 48 14.22 4.69 3.11
C ILE A 48 12.91 4.02 3.51
N SER A 49 12.03 4.80 4.14
CA SER A 49 10.71 4.35 4.60
C SER A 49 9.60 5.11 3.88
N LEU A 50 8.69 4.40 3.24
CA LEU A 50 7.67 5.00 2.39
C LEU A 50 6.28 4.46 2.73
N VAL A 51 5.27 5.32 2.65
CA VAL A 51 3.88 4.88 2.58
C VAL A 51 3.45 4.82 1.13
N VAL A 52 2.85 3.70 0.74
CA VAL A 52 2.29 3.54 -0.58
C VAL A 52 0.80 3.27 -0.49
N ALA A 53 0.03 4.09 -1.18
CA ALA A 53 -1.42 4.05 -1.11
C ALA A 53 -2.06 3.95 -2.50
N GLY A 54 -3.01 3.02 -2.63
CA GLY A 54 -3.95 3.01 -3.74
C GLY A 54 -5.28 3.60 -3.27
N TYR A 55 -5.79 4.59 -3.99
CA TYR A 55 -7.02 5.30 -3.62
C TYR A 55 -7.95 5.44 -4.83
N ASP A 56 -9.24 5.56 -4.54
CA ASP A 56 -10.21 5.96 -5.56
C ASP A 56 -10.26 7.50 -5.64
N ARG A 57 -10.38 8.05 -6.85
CA ARG A 57 -10.76 9.45 -7.03
C ARG A 57 -12.27 9.57 -6.94
N SER A 58 -12.73 10.45 -6.09
CA SER A 58 -14.15 10.83 -6.04
C SER A 58 -14.45 11.77 -7.21
N ALA A 59 -15.42 11.39 -8.05
CA ALA A 59 -15.82 12.18 -9.21
C ALA A 59 -16.90 13.24 -8.87
N GLU A 60 -17.30 13.39 -7.61
CA GLU A 60 -18.51 14.15 -7.26
C GLU A 60 -18.31 15.68 -7.27
N ASP A 61 -17.10 16.22 -7.17
CA ASP A 61 -16.89 17.67 -7.01
C ASP A 61 -15.91 18.34 -8.00
N GLY A 62 -15.49 17.64 -9.05
CA GLY A 62 -14.74 18.27 -10.17
C GLY A 62 -13.33 18.75 -9.84
N GLU A 63 -12.85 18.55 -8.62
CA GLU A 63 -11.49 18.74 -8.17
C GLU A 63 -10.83 17.40 -7.86
N GLU A 64 -9.51 17.32 -8.02
CA GLU A 64 -8.73 16.10 -7.89
C GLU A 64 -8.58 15.66 -6.41
N GLU A 65 -9.67 15.32 -5.75
CA GLU A 65 -9.63 14.89 -4.35
C GLU A 65 -9.32 13.40 -4.22
N ILE A 66 -8.49 13.07 -3.23
CA ILE A 66 -8.20 11.71 -2.81
C ILE A 66 -9.47 11.13 -2.17
N GLY A 67 -9.96 10.03 -2.70
CA GLY A 67 -11.07 9.28 -2.11
C GLY A 67 -10.59 8.35 -0.97
N LEU A 68 -11.28 7.24 -0.78
CA LEU A 68 -10.86 6.24 0.21
C LEU A 68 -9.61 5.50 -0.27
N THR A 69 -8.68 5.24 0.65
CA THR A 69 -7.49 4.43 0.36
C THR A 69 -7.82 2.95 0.53
N ASP A 70 -7.91 2.25 -0.57
CA ASP A 70 -8.24 0.81 -0.60
C ASP A 70 -7.04 -0.11 -0.46
N MET A 71 -5.84 0.43 -0.62
CA MET A 71 -4.59 -0.25 -0.43
C MET A 71 -3.64 0.66 0.34
N ILE A 72 -3.08 0.16 1.42
CA ILE A 72 -2.11 0.90 2.24
C ILE A 72 -0.96 -0.04 2.57
N LEU A 73 0.25 0.36 2.20
CA LEU A 73 1.48 -0.36 2.48
C LEU A 73 2.47 0.59 3.13
N TYR A 74 3.11 0.15 4.19
CA TYR A 74 4.33 0.76 4.68
C TYR A 74 5.51 -0.07 4.19
N LEU A 75 6.51 0.59 3.66
CA LEU A 75 7.72 -0.01 3.13
C LEU A 75 8.93 0.48 3.89
N GLN A 76 9.83 -0.42 4.23
CA GLN A 76 11.17 -0.08 4.66
C GLN A 76 12.16 -0.78 3.74
N TRP A 77 12.92 0.00 2.99
CA TRP A 77 13.88 -0.52 2.04
C TRP A 77 15.31 -0.18 2.46
N ASP A 78 16.05 -1.19 2.90
CA ASP A 78 17.49 -1.14 3.07
C ASP A 78 18.13 -1.40 1.70
N CYS A 79 18.45 -0.32 1.01
CA CYS A 79 19.02 -0.37 -0.35
C CYS A 79 20.45 -0.93 -0.35
N ASP A 80 21.21 -0.71 0.72
CA ASP A 80 22.58 -1.23 0.83
C ASP A 80 22.62 -2.77 0.95
N ARG A 81 21.56 -3.35 1.58
CA ARG A 81 21.42 -4.79 1.73
C ARG A 81 20.44 -5.41 0.75
N ASN A 82 19.84 -4.61 -0.11
CA ASN A 82 18.79 -5.06 -1.02
C ASN A 82 17.61 -5.73 -0.34
N LYS A 83 17.18 -5.25 0.83
CA LYS A 83 16.13 -5.86 1.63
C LYS A 83 14.92 -4.93 1.71
N LEU A 84 13.77 -5.37 1.22
CA LEU A 84 12.52 -4.64 1.26
C LEU A 84 11.50 -5.35 2.16
N GLU A 85 11.17 -4.71 3.28
CA GLU A 85 10.10 -5.13 4.18
C GLU A 85 8.83 -4.34 3.87
N VAL A 86 7.71 -5.05 3.72
CA VAL A 86 6.42 -4.48 3.38
C VAL A 86 5.41 -4.84 4.47
N LEU A 87 4.94 -3.84 5.23
CA LEU A 87 3.81 -4.00 6.14
C LEU A 87 2.53 -3.66 5.38
N GLN A 88 1.61 -4.61 5.28
CA GLN A 88 0.30 -4.38 4.70
C GLN A 88 -0.66 -3.91 5.78
N VAL A 89 -1.20 -2.70 5.62
CA VAL A 89 -2.13 -2.08 6.56
C VAL A 89 -3.55 -2.29 6.05
N PRO A 90 -4.42 -3.01 6.80
CA PRO A 90 -5.80 -3.19 6.37
C PRO A 90 -6.54 -1.85 6.27
N PRO A 91 -7.24 -1.55 5.17
CA PRO A 91 -8.01 -0.30 5.04
C PRO A 91 -9.09 -0.11 6.10
N SER A 92 -9.57 -1.19 6.69
CA SER A 92 -10.51 -1.18 7.81
C SER A 92 -9.85 -1.14 9.19
N LEU A 93 -8.53 -0.92 9.29
CA LEU A 93 -7.85 -0.74 10.56
C LEU A 93 -8.46 0.43 11.31
N TYR A 94 -8.82 0.19 12.59
CA TYR A 94 -9.41 1.23 13.45
C TYR A 94 -8.35 2.26 13.86
N VAL A 95 -8.68 3.52 13.69
CA VAL A 95 -7.80 4.67 14.02
C VAL A 95 -8.46 5.66 14.99
N GLY A 96 -9.63 5.33 15.52
CA GLY A 96 -10.42 6.25 16.32
C GLY A 96 -11.33 7.16 15.48
N TRP A 97 -12.20 7.89 16.15
CA TRP A 97 -13.12 8.83 15.54
C TRP A 97 -12.53 10.23 15.55
N SER A 98 -12.74 11.01 14.50
CA SER A 98 -12.41 12.42 14.51
C SER A 98 -13.17 13.17 15.63
N THR A 99 -12.54 14.18 16.20
CA THR A 99 -13.11 14.94 17.33
C THR A 99 -14.49 15.52 17.04
N GLY A 100 -14.77 15.89 15.79
CA GLY A 100 -16.10 16.38 15.37
C GLY A 100 -17.20 15.31 15.35
N GLN A 101 -16.84 14.03 15.29
CA GLN A 101 -17.80 12.91 15.34
C GLN A 101 -18.05 12.43 16.78
N ALA A 102 -17.12 12.71 17.68
CA ALA A 102 -17.26 12.37 19.11
C ALA A 102 -18.46 13.06 19.78
N GLU A 103 -18.76 14.27 19.34
CA GLU A 103 -19.87 15.06 19.87
C GLU A 103 -21.26 14.62 19.35
N ALA A 104 -21.30 13.87 18.26
CA ALA A 104 -22.55 13.49 17.58
C ALA A 104 -23.19 12.18 18.09
N GLY A 105 -22.52 11.42 18.95
CA GLY A 105 -22.99 10.12 19.44
C GLY A 105 -23.05 10.04 20.96
N GLU A 106 -24.25 9.93 21.53
CA GLU A 106 -24.42 9.64 22.94
C GLU A 106 -23.70 8.33 23.29
N GLY A 107 -22.73 8.40 24.23
CA GLY A 107 -22.09 7.23 24.83
C GLY A 107 -20.84 6.69 24.12
N LYS A 108 -20.28 7.37 23.12
CA LYS A 108 -19.01 6.96 22.48
C LYS A 108 -17.83 7.55 23.25
N GLU A 109 -17.28 6.77 24.20
CA GLU A 109 -15.94 7.02 24.68
C GLU A 109 -14.97 6.68 23.57
N ASN A 110 -14.34 7.70 22.98
CA ASN A 110 -13.35 7.50 21.93
C ASN A 110 -12.07 6.90 22.52
N ALA A 111 -11.60 5.84 21.93
CA ALA A 111 -10.19 5.53 22.01
C ALA A 111 -9.40 6.74 21.48
N ALA A 112 -8.31 7.08 22.13
CA ALA A 112 -7.50 8.21 21.73
C ALA A 112 -7.01 8.01 20.28
N ASP A 113 -7.38 8.93 19.42
CA ASP A 113 -6.83 9.02 18.09
C ASP A 113 -5.38 9.49 18.16
N PRO A 114 -4.41 8.77 17.55
CA PRO A 114 -2.99 9.10 17.65
C PRO A 114 -2.62 10.50 17.20
N THR A 115 -3.28 11.00 16.14
CA THR A 115 -3.05 12.34 15.60
C THR A 115 -3.97 13.40 16.22
N GLY A 116 -5.01 13.00 16.94
CA GLY A 116 -6.09 13.85 17.39
C GLY A 116 -7.08 14.22 16.27
N GLN A 117 -6.97 13.63 15.11
CA GLN A 117 -7.81 13.88 13.93
C GLN A 117 -8.77 12.73 13.65
N GLY A 118 -8.32 11.47 13.76
CA GLY A 118 -9.08 10.26 13.48
C GLY A 118 -9.72 10.25 12.10
N SER A 119 -10.84 9.56 11.98
CA SER A 119 -11.62 9.62 10.76
C SER A 119 -13.13 9.60 11.04
N THR A 120 -13.93 10.09 10.11
CA THR A 120 -15.40 10.07 10.20
C THR A 120 -15.97 8.65 10.20
N THR A 121 -15.19 7.66 9.73
CA THR A 121 -15.56 6.24 9.71
C THR A 121 -14.90 5.43 10.82
N GLY A 122 -14.00 6.00 11.59
CA GLY A 122 -13.15 5.29 12.56
C GLY A 122 -12.11 4.38 11.90
N ARG A 123 -11.89 4.47 10.58
CA ARG A 123 -11.02 3.59 9.81
C ARG A 123 -9.93 4.36 9.08
N ILE A 124 -8.75 3.75 8.96
CA ILE A 124 -7.57 4.36 8.32
C ILE A 124 -7.79 4.74 6.85
N ASN A 125 -8.67 4.04 6.15
CA ASN A 125 -8.91 4.31 4.73
C ASN A 125 -9.51 5.68 4.42
N ALA A 126 -10.09 6.36 5.40
CA ALA A 126 -10.65 7.70 5.26
C ALA A 126 -9.66 8.81 5.61
N VAL A 127 -8.56 8.47 6.31
CA VAL A 127 -7.60 9.46 6.84
C VAL A 127 -7.03 10.35 5.74
N ALA A 128 -6.53 9.78 4.64
CA ALA A 128 -5.96 10.58 3.56
C ALA A 128 -6.95 11.60 2.98
N ARG A 129 -8.23 11.23 2.84
CA ARG A 129 -9.28 12.14 2.35
C ARG A 129 -9.56 13.28 3.34
N GLU A 130 -9.44 13.02 4.64
CA GLU A 130 -9.95 13.89 5.70
C GLU A 130 -8.87 14.73 6.39
N THR A 131 -7.59 14.37 6.26
CA THR A 131 -6.51 14.93 7.08
C THR A 131 -5.31 15.49 6.30
N GLY A 132 -5.51 16.04 5.12
CA GLY A 132 -4.41 16.66 4.36
C GLY A 132 -3.71 15.72 3.37
N GLY A 133 -4.44 14.78 2.82
CA GLY A 133 -3.95 13.90 1.77
C GLY A 133 -3.07 12.77 2.29
N LEU A 134 -2.20 12.29 1.42
CA LEU A 134 -1.31 11.17 1.74
C LEU A 134 -0.31 11.49 2.86
N GLN A 135 0.00 12.76 3.08
CA GLN A 135 0.84 13.17 4.21
C GLN A 135 0.13 12.87 5.54
N GLY A 136 -1.16 13.17 5.66
CA GLY A 136 -1.95 12.85 6.85
C GLY A 136 -1.99 11.34 7.14
N LEU A 137 -2.06 10.52 6.10
CA LEU A 137 -1.96 9.06 6.25
C LEU A 137 -0.57 8.62 6.75
N CYS A 138 0.51 9.27 6.27
CA CYS A 138 1.86 9.01 6.77
C CYS A 138 1.99 9.35 8.25
N ASP A 139 1.46 10.51 8.65
CA ASP A 139 1.50 10.99 10.02
C ASP A 139 0.70 10.05 10.95
N GLU A 140 -0.44 9.54 10.50
CA GLU A 140 -1.25 8.57 11.23
C GLU A 140 -0.49 7.25 11.46
N ILE A 141 0.11 6.68 10.41
CA ILE A 141 0.90 5.44 10.52
C ILE A 141 2.07 5.64 11.49
N THR A 142 2.77 6.75 11.39
CA THR A 142 3.88 7.07 12.31
C THR A 142 3.39 7.22 13.75
N ALA A 143 2.28 7.91 13.97
CA ALA A 143 1.72 8.13 15.30
C ALA A 143 1.25 6.83 15.97
N MET A 144 0.67 5.90 15.18
CA MET A 144 0.22 4.60 15.67
C MET A 144 1.37 3.64 16.00
N THR A 145 2.38 3.58 15.14
CA THR A 145 3.37 2.50 15.15
C THR A 145 4.76 2.93 15.58
N GLY A 146 5.06 4.23 15.57
CA GLY A 146 6.41 4.76 15.76
C GLY A 146 7.34 4.55 14.55
N LEU A 147 6.87 3.95 13.46
CA LEU A 147 7.66 3.76 12.25
C LEU A 147 7.92 5.11 11.55
N PRO A 148 9.17 5.43 11.20
CA PRO A 148 9.47 6.66 10.46
C PRO A 148 8.93 6.58 9.03
N VAL A 149 8.51 7.72 8.47
CA VAL A 149 8.08 7.82 7.06
C VAL A 149 8.84 8.98 6.39
N ASP A 150 9.65 8.66 5.40
CA ASP A 150 10.45 9.64 4.64
C ASP A 150 9.65 10.25 3.48
N GLY A 151 8.63 9.53 3.00
CA GLY A 151 7.80 10.01 1.90
C GLY A 151 6.66 9.08 1.55
N TYR A 152 5.93 9.44 0.50
CA TYR A 152 4.81 8.63 0.02
C TYR A 152 4.77 8.50 -1.50
N LEU A 153 4.11 7.44 -1.94
CA LEU A 153 3.71 7.18 -3.32
C LEU A 153 2.22 6.82 -3.34
N GLY A 154 1.42 7.66 -3.98
CA GLY A 154 0.00 7.43 -4.17
C GLY A 154 -0.33 7.05 -5.60
N MET A 155 -1.29 6.15 -5.79
CA MET A 155 -1.80 5.79 -7.10
C MET A 155 -3.33 5.78 -7.09
N ASP A 156 -3.91 6.45 -8.06
CA ASP A 156 -5.32 6.28 -8.37
C ASP A 156 -5.57 4.88 -8.92
N LEU A 157 -6.44 4.11 -8.27
CA LEU A 157 -6.75 2.73 -8.66
C LEU A 157 -7.43 2.62 -10.03
N ASN A 158 -8.05 3.71 -10.53
CA ASN A 158 -8.53 3.74 -11.91
C ASN A 158 -7.38 3.63 -12.91
N GLY A 159 -6.21 4.17 -12.58
CA GLY A 159 -5.00 4.03 -13.39
C GLY A 159 -4.45 2.61 -13.46
N LEU A 160 -4.72 1.76 -12.47
CA LEU A 160 -4.28 0.37 -12.49
C LEU A 160 -4.88 -0.39 -13.69
N GLY A 161 -6.16 -0.17 -13.96
CA GLY A 161 -6.83 -0.77 -15.12
C GLY A 161 -6.21 -0.31 -16.45
N ASP A 162 -5.92 0.99 -16.59
CA ASP A 162 -5.28 1.56 -17.77
C ASP A 162 -3.86 1.01 -17.98
N ILE A 163 -3.10 0.86 -16.90
CA ILE A 163 -1.77 0.24 -16.92
C ILE A 163 -1.85 -1.22 -17.40
N VAL A 164 -2.77 -1.98 -16.80
CA VAL A 164 -2.95 -3.41 -17.17
C VAL A 164 -3.38 -3.56 -18.63
N GLU A 165 -4.29 -2.72 -19.10
CA GLU A 165 -4.70 -2.71 -20.51
C GLU A 165 -3.53 -2.35 -21.43
N TYR A 166 -2.74 -1.33 -21.09
CA TYR A 166 -1.59 -0.90 -21.86
C TYR A 166 -0.50 -1.98 -21.98
N ILE A 167 -0.24 -2.74 -20.90
CA ILE A 167 0.76 -3.81 -20.91
C ILE A 167 0.24 -5.13 -21.48
N GLY A 168 -1.02 -5.19 -21.88
CA GLY A 168 -1.64 -6.39 -22.48
C GLY A 168 -2.09 -7.44 -21.47
N GLY A 169 -2.26 -7.06 -20.21
CA GLY A 169 -2.65 -7.94 -19.11
C GLY A 169 -1.56 -8.16 -18.08
N VAL A 170 -1.95 -8.59 -16.88
CA VAL A 170 -1.04 -8.97 -15.80
C VAL A 170 -1.27 -10.43 -15.39
N GLU A 171 -0.18 -11.20 -15.33
CA GLU A 171 -0.26 -12.59 -14.88
C GLU A 171 -0.32 -12.64 -13.35
N VAL A 172 -1.43 -13.15 -12.81
CA VAL A 172 -1.73 -13.19 -11.37
C VAL A 172 -2.09 -14.60 -10.96
N ASP A 173 -1.57 -14.99 -9.79
CA ASP A 173 -1.94 -16.23 -9.13
C ASP A 173 -3.08 -15.96 -8.15
N ILE A 174 -4.28 -16.50 -8.44
CA ILE A 174 -5.48 -16.33 -7.62
C ILE A 174 -5.49 -17.43 -6.56
N PRO A 175 -5.28 -17.08 -5.26
CA PRO A 175 -5.10 -18.08 -4.20
C PRO A 175 -6.38 -18.84 -3.83
N GLN A 176 -7.53 -18.24 -4.09
CA GLN A 176 -8.86 -18.82 -3.84
C GLN A 176 -9.85 -18.34 -4.90
N GLU A 177 -10.96 -19.04 -5.07
CA GLU A 177 -12.04 -18.57 -5.94
C GLU A 177 -12.69 -17.29 -5.40
N ILE A 178 -13.06 -16.38 -6.31
CA ILE A 178 -13.63 -15.08 -5.99
C ILE A 178 -14.87 -14.90 -6.86
N GLU A 179 -16.04 -14.73 -6.22
CA GLU A 179 -17.31 -14.58 -6.91
C GLU A 179 -18.15 -13.47 -6.26
N ASN A 180 -18.53 -12.46 -7.04
CA ASN A 180 -19.50 -11.44 -6.60
C ASN A 180 -20.17 -10.77 -7.80
N GLY A 181 -21.49 -10.51 -7.69
CA GLY A 181 -22.22 -9.70 -8.64
C GLY A 181 -22.22 -10.21 -10.10
N GLY A 182 -22.01 -11.50 -10.30
CA GLY A 182 -21.90 -12.13 -11.62
C GLY A 182 -20.49 -12.12 -12.21
N SER A 183 -19.49 -11.56 -11.53
CA SER A 183 -18.07 -11.70 -11.84
C SER A 183 -17.51 -12.90 -11.10
N TYR A 184 -16.68 -13.69 -11.76
CA TYR A 184 -16.10 -14.91 -11.23
C TYR A 184 -14.65 -15.06 -11.67
N LEU A 185 -13.75 -15.26 -10.70
CA LEU A 185 -12.34 -15.59 -10.91
C LEU A 185 -12.04 -16.89 -10.15
N PRO A 186 -11.78 -18.01 -10.85
CA PRO A 186 -11.44 -19.26 -10.20
C PRO A 186 -10.02 -19.22 -9.62
N LYS A 187 -9.73 -20.07 -8.64
CA LYS A 187 -8.37 -20.29 -8.15
C LYS A 187 -7.47 -20.76 -9.30
N GLY A 188 -6.24 -20.21 -9.38
CA GLY A 188 -5.24 -20.58 -10.38
C GLY A 188 -4.54 -19.38 -10.97
N ARG A 189 -3.69 -19.62 -11.99
CA ARG A 189 -2.90 -18.59 -12.66
C ARG A 189 -3.61 -18.13 -13.93
N TYR A 190 -3.80 -16.82 -14.05
CA TYR A 190 -4.51 -16.18 -15.16
C TYR A 190 -3.82 -14.90 -15.60
N LEU A 191 -3.88 -14.64 -16.90
CA LEU A 191 -3.59 -13.33 -17.45
C LEU A 191 -4.85 -12.47 -17.28
N LEU A 192 -4.83 -11.57 -16.29
CA LEU A 192 -5.95 -10.69 -16.01
C LEU A 192 -5.93 -9.47 -16.93
N ASP A 193 -7.06 -9.14 -17.48
CA ASP A 193 -7.31 -7.90 -18.20
C ASP A 193 -7.71 -6.76 -17.25
N ARG A 194 -7.98 -5.58 -17.81
CA ARG A 194 -8.44 -4.40 -17.07
C ARG A 194 -9.61 -4.72 -16.13
N SER A 195 -10.67 -5.31 -16.66
CA SER A 195 -11.90 -5.52 -15.90
C SER A 195 -11.71 -6.53 -14.76
N SER A 196 -10.93 -7.56 -14.99
CA SER A 196 -10.62 -8.60 -14.03
C SER A 196 -9.73 -8.07 -12.88
N VAL A 197 -8.73 -7.24 -13.19
CA VAL A 197 -7.88 -6.66 -12.15
C VAL A 197 -8.62 -5.60 -11.34
N GLU A 198 -9.45 -4.77 -11.96
CA GLU A 198 -10.30 -3.80 -11.26
C GLU A 198 -11.29 -4.50 -10.32
N PHE A 199 -11.91 -5.59 -10.78
CA PHE A 199 -12.75 -6.42 -9.92
C PHE A 199 -11.96 -6.99 -8.75
N LEU A 200 -10.80 -7.58 -9.00
CA LEU A 200 -9.97 -8.24 -8.00
C LEU A 200 -9.54 -7.30 -6.87
N VAL A 201 -9.08 -6.09 -7.21
CA VAL A 201 -8.56 -5.14 -6.20
C VAL A 201 -9.66 -4.49 -5.36
N ARG A 202 -10.89 -4.44 -5.86
CA ARG A 202 -12.04 -3.84 -5.17
C ARG A 202 -12.93 -4.83 -4.45
N GLU A 203 -12.82 -6.13 -4.80
CA GLU A 203 -13.67 -7.15 -4.19
C GLU A 203 -13.36 -7.31 -2.70
N ARG A 204 -14.41 -7.41 -1.87
CA ARG A 204 -14.32 -7.61 -0.42
C ARG A 204 -15.30 -8.66 0.09
N ARG A 205 -16.45 -8.83 -0.58
CA ARG A 205 -17.58 -9.64 -0.10
C ARG A 205 -17.37 -11.13 -0.29
N SER A 206 -16.51 -11.51 -1.24
CA SER A 206 -16.15 -12.90 -1.51
C SER A 206 -15.20 -13.50 -0.48
N TYR A 207 -14.68 -12.69 0.45
CA TYR A 207 -13.67 -13.11 1.41
C TYR A 207 -14.27 -13.31 2.78
N ALA A 208 -13.85 -14.38 3.47
CA ALA A 208 -14.29 -14.69 4.82
C ALA A 208 -13.93 -13.57 5.82
N TYR A 209 -12.72 -13.03 5.68
CA TYR A 209 -12.19 -11.96 6.53
C TYR A 209 -12.02 -10.64 5.77
N GLY A 210 -12.85 -10.39 4.74
CA GLY A 210 -12.94 -9.13 4.02
C GLY A 210 -11.60 -8.54 3.61
N ASP A 211 -11.21 -7.42 4.22
CA ASP A 211 -9.97 -6.70 3.87
C ASP A 211 -8.69 -7.50 4.11
N MET A 212 -8.65 -8.37 5.13
CA MET A 212 -7.44 -9.17 5.42
C MET A 212 -7.16 -10.18 4.30
N ASP A 213 -8.18 -10.88 3.82
CA ASP A 213 -8.03 -11.80 2.71
C ASP A 213 -7.76 -11.06 1.39
N ARG A 214 -8.39 -9.89 1.20
CA ARG A 214 -8.09 -9.03 0.06
C ARG A 214 -6.62 -8.61 0.03
N GLN A 215 -6.01 -8.28 1.17
CA GLN A 215 -4.58 -7.98 1.24
C GLN A 215 -3.72 -9.17 0.78
N ARG A 216 -4.12 -10.40 1.10
CA ARG A 216 -3.44 -11.61 0.62
C ARG A 216 -3.51 -11.75 -0.89
N VAL A 217 -4.66 -11.47 -1.48
CA VAL A 217 -4.84 -11.51 -2.95
C VAL A 217 -4.07 -10.39 -3.65
N LEU A 218 -4.07 -9.18 -3.09
CA LEU A 218 -3.33 -8.05 -3.66
C LEU A 218 -1.81 -8.31 -3.78
N ARG A 219 -1.24 -9.12 -2.89
CA ARG A 219 0.17 -9.56 -3.06
C ARG A 219 0.41 -10.22 -4.40
N SER A 220 -0.51 -11.07 -4.86
CA SER A 220 -0.38 -11.78 -6.14
C SER A 220 -0.42 -10.82 -7.34
N VAL A 221 -1.20 -9.75 -7.26
CA VAL A 221 -1.18 -8.67 -8.26
C VAL A 221 0.19 -7.99 -8.29
N PHE A 222 0.76 -7.68 -7.12
CA PHE A 222 2.10 -7.11 -7.04
C PHE A 222 3.16 -8.02 -7.61
N ALA A 223 3.09 -9.32 -7.30
CA ALA A 223 3.99 -10.32 -7.86
C ALA A 223 3.91 -10.35 -9.39
N GLY A 224 2.70 -10.29 -9.95
CA GLY A 224 2.48 -10.22 -11.38
C GLY A 224 3.07 -8.97 -12.03
N LEU A 225 2.83 -7.80 -11.44
CA LEU A 225 3.38 -6.53 -11.91
C LEU A 225 4.92 -6.49 -11.81
N LEU A 226 5.50 -7.09 -10.77
CA LEU A 226 6.96 -7.18 -10.65
C LEU A 226 7.54 -8.09 -11.73
N ARG A 227 6.95 -9.27 -11.98
CA ARG A 227 7.39 -10.16 -13.08
C ARG A 227 7.35 -9.45 -14.42
N TYR A 228 6.26 -8.74 -14.70
CA TYR A 228 6.17 -7.94 -15.91
C TYR A 228 7.31 -6.92 -15.98
N ALA A 229 7.55 -6.17 -14.91
CA ALA A 229 8.62 -5.18 -14.85
C ALA A 229 10.02 -5.77 -15.12
N GLN A 230 10.31 -6.94 -14.54
CA GLN A 230 11.57 -7.65 -14.75
C GLN A 230 11.73 -8.13 -16.20
N SER A 231 10.64 -8.40 -16.91
CA SER A 231 10.63 -8.82 -18.32
C SER A 231 10.63 -7.69 -19.33
N CYS A 232 10.32 -6.46 -18.88
CA CYS A 232 10.18 -5.30 -19.77
C CYS A 232 11.48 -4.88 -20.43
N THR A 233 11.38 -4.48 -21.71
CA THR A 233 12.47 -3.75 -22.36
C THR A 233 12.45 -2.28 -21.94
N LEU A 234 13.59 -1.61 -22.09
CA LEU A 234 13.69 -0.17 -21.80
C LEU A 234 12.75 0.69 -22.64
N VAL A 235 12.50 0.26 -23.88
CA VAL A 235 11.60 0.98 -24.78
C VAL A 235 10.16 0.88 -24.30
N ASP A 236 9.75 -0.30 -23.79
CA ASP A 236 8.39 -0.50 -23.27
C ASP A 236 8.18 0.27 -21.98
N ALA A 237 9.22 0.33 -21.17
CA ALA A 237 9.29 1.13 -19.98
C ALA A 237 9.07 2.63 -20.21
N ALA A 238 9.84 3.20 -21.12
CA ALA A 238 9.72 4.62 -21.43
C ALA A 238 8.31 4.99 -21.94
N LYS A 239 7.65 4.04 -22.63
CA LYS A 239 6.26 4.22 -23.07
C LYS A 239 5.25 4.13 -21.93
N LEU A 240 5.57 3.38 -20.86
CA LEU A 240 4.69 3.20 -19.70
C LEU A 240 4.66 4.43 -18.79
N VAL A 241 5.76 5.19 -18.70
CA VAL A 241 5.85 6.39 -17.86
C VAL A 241 4.70 7.39 -18.08
N PRO A 242 4.42 7.85 -19.31
CA PRO A 242 3.33 8.78 -19.55
C PRO A 242 1.93 8.19 -19.27
N VAL A 243 1.80 6.87 -19.24
CA VAL A 243 0.53 6.19 -18.88
C VAL A 243 0.33 6.22 -17.37
N ILE A 244 1.39 6.08 -16.57
CA ILE A 244 1.32 5.98 -15.11
C ILE A 244 1.28 7.37 -14.44
N MET A 245 2.07 8.32 -14.94
CA MET A 245 2.25 9.64 -14.32
C MET A 245 0.96 10.40 -14.00
N PRO A 246 -0.10 10.38 -14.84
CA PRO A 246 -1.35 11.06 -14.53
C PRO A 246 -2.07 10.53 -13.29
N TYR A 247 -1.75 9.30 -12.86
CA TYR A 247 -2.39 8.59 -11.74
C TYR A 247 -1.56 8.62 -10.46
N MET A 248 -0.37 9.25 -10.50
CA MET A 248 0.56 9.24 -9.38
C MET A 248 0.55 10.54 -8.59
N GLN A 249 0.71 10.41 -7.27
CA GLN A 249 1.04 11.50 -6.35
C GLN A 249 2.22 11.09 -5.48
N THR A 250 3.19 11.98 -5.29
CA THR A 250 4.35 11.75 -4.43
C THR A 250 4.93 13.07 -3.92
N ASN A 251 5.55 13.03 -2.74
CA ASN A 251 6.38 14.12 -2.22
C ASN A 251 7.89 13.87 -2.42
N LEU A 252 8.25 12.75 -3.04
CA LEU A 252 9.65 12.47 -3.38
C LEU A 252 10.06 13.30 -4.60
N ASP A 253 11.29 13.81 -4.57
CA ASP A 253 11.87 14.46 -5.73
C ASP A 253 12.27 13.44 -6.82
N MET A 254 12.52 13.93 -8.01
CA MET A 254 12.87 13.09 -9.16
C MET A 254 14.19 12.35 -8.95
N ASP A 255 15.16 12.97 -8.30
CA ASP A 255 16.47 12.35 -8.05
C ASP A 255 16.32 11.15 -7.12
N THR A 256 15.57 11.29 -6.03
CA THR A 256 15.22 10.18 -5.12
C THR A 256 14.49 9.06 -5.84
N LEU A 257 13.50 9.40 -6.66
CA LEU A 257 12.77 8.39 -7.45
C LEU A 257 13.69 7.63 -8.40
N MET A 258 14.64 8.33 -9.03
CA MET A 258 15.62 7.73 -9.94
C MET A 258 16.61 6.82 -9.21
N GLN A 259 17.09 7.22 -8.03
CA GLN A 259 17.98 6.41 -7.20
C GLN A 259 17.28 5.13 -6.69
N LEU A 260 16.01 5.24 -6.27
CA LEU A 260 15.21 4.08 -5.88
C LEU A 260 14.97 3.11 -7.04
N ALA A 261 14.77 3.66 -8.24
CA ALA A 261 14.67 2.85 -9.44
C ALA A 261 15.97 2.09 -9.73
N ALA A 262 17.12 2.74 -9.62
CA ALA A 262 18.43 2.09 -9.76
C ALA A 262 18.63 0.97 -8.71
N SER A 263 18.23 1.21 -7.47
CA SER A 263 18.28 0.20 -6.42
C SER A 263 17.41 -1.01 -6.72
N ALA A 264 16.25 -0.79 -7.37
CA ALA A 264 15.32 -1.87 -7.72
C ALA A 264 15.90 -2.87 -8.74
N GLU A 265 16.92 -2.49 -9.54
CA GLU A 265 17.58 -3.39 -10.49
C GLU A 265 18.21 -4.62 -9.83
N SER A 266 18.71 -4.45 -8.62
CA SER A 266 19.37 -5.52 -7.88
C SER A 266 18.43 -6.27 -6.94
N LEU A 267 17.18 -5.78 -6.74
CA LEU A 267 16.22 -6.35 -5.82
C LEU A 267 15.67 -7.67 -6.37
N GLN A 268 15.84 -8.74 -5.60
CA GLN A 268 15.34 -10.07 -5.95
C GLN A 268 14.04 -10.36 -5.22
N ALA A 269 13.22 -11.26 -5.77
CA ALA A 269 11.91 -11.58 -5.20
C ALA A 269 11.99 -12.13 -3.76
N GLU A 270 13.05 -12.88 -3.45
CA GLU A 270 13.30 -13.44 -2.12
C GLU A 270 13.59 -12.37 -1.06
N GLN A 271 14.04 -11.20 -1.49
CA GLN A 271 14.42 -10.07 -0.63
C GLN A 271 13.24 -9.12 -0.35
N VAL A 272 12.11 -9.32 -1.03
CA VAL A 272 10.87 -8.58 -0.82
C VAL A 272 9.94 -9.39 0.07
N VAL A 273 9.73 -8.95 1.28
CA VAL A 273 8.93 -9.69 2.27
C VAL A 273 7.68 -8.91 2.65
N PHE A 274 6.53 -9.52 2.42
CA PHE A 274 5.23 -8.99 2.79
C PHE A 274 4.79 -9.53 4.15
N THR A 275 4.38 -8.64 5.01
CA THR A 275 3.84 -8.95 6.33
C THR A 275 2.43 -8.39 6.46
N ILE A 276 1.46 -9.26 6.75
CA ILE A 276 0.15 -8.89 7.29
C ILE A 276 0.18 -9.25 8.77
N PRO A 277 0.05 -8.29 9.70
CA PRO A 277 -0.03 -8.60 11.11
C PRO A 277 -1.27 -9.43 11.42
N SER A 278 -1.18 -10.30 12.43
CA SER A 278 -2.38 -10.87 13.03
C SER A 278 -3.20 -9.76 13.67
N ALA A 279 -4.51 -9.93 13.65
CA ALA A 279 -5.43 -8.88 14.07
C ALA A 279 -6.73 -9.49 14.61
N TYR A 280 -7.59 -8.63 15.13
CA TYR A 280 -8.94 -9.01 15.53
C TYR A 280 -9.96 -8.27 14.65
N ALA A 281 -10.98 -8.98 14.18
CA ALA A 281 -12.16 -8.36 13.61
C ALA A 281 -13.08 -7.95 14.76
N VAL A 282 -13.49 -6.69 14.76
CA VAL A 282 -14.40 -6.13 15.76
C VAL A 282 -15.62 -5.59 15.06
N GLN A 283 -16.79 -6.00 15.51
CA GLN A 283 -18.08 -5.47 15.03
C GLN A 283 -18.86 -4.92 16.20
N THR A 284 -19.03 -3.63 16.21
CA THR A 284 -19.93 -2.94 17.16
C THR A 284 -21.12 -2.36 16.40
N ASN A 285 -22.12 -1.80 17.13
CA ASN A 285 -23.22 -1.09 16.49
C ASN A 285 -22.77 0.18 15.73
N SER A 286 -21.56 0.66 16.03
CA SER A 286 -21.00 1.89 15.44
C SER A 286 -19.97 1.65 14.36
N VAL A 287 -19.20 0.58 14.45
CA VAL A 287 -18.10 0.31 13.50
C VAL A 287 -17.83 -1.17 13.35
N GLY A 288 -17.60 -1.61 12.11
CA GLY A 288 -16.91 -2.88 11.83
C GLY A 288 -15.48 -2.55 11.41
N ALA A 289 -14.50 -3.05 12.14
CA ALA A 289 -13.11 -2.67 11.95
C ALA A 289 -12.16 -3.85 12.23
N ILE A 290 -10.92 -3.68 11.81
CA ILE A 290 -9.78 -4.50 12.19
C ILE A 290 -9.02 -3.75 13.29
N VAL A 291 -8.61 -4.47 14.33
CA VAL A 291 -7.83 -3.93 15.45
C VAL A 291 -6.52 -4.69 15.56
N TRP A 292 -5.42 -3.97 15.65
CA TRP A 292 -4.12 -4.52 15.98
C TRP A 292 -3.92 -4.60 17.50
N ASP A 293 -3.36 -5.72 17.94
CA ASP A 293 -2.98 -5.93 19.32
C ASP A 293 -1.54 -5.46 19.55
N PRO A 294 -1.29 -4.52 20.50
CA PRO A 294 0.06 -4.06 20.81
C PRO A 294 1.03 -5.19 21.19
N GLU A 295 0.55 -6.25 21.87
CA GLU A 295 1.37 -7.40 22.26
C GLU A 295 1.81 -8.24 21.05
N ILE A 296 1.08 -8.18 19.96
CA ILE A 296 1.44 -8.82 18.68
C ILE A 296 2.31 -7.88 17.85
N MET A 297 1.96 -6.59 17.82
CA MET A 297 2.63 -5.61 16.95
C MET A 297 4.04 -5.28 17.41
N ALA A 298 4.31 -5.07 18.70
CA ALA A 298 5.63 -4.67 19.18
C ALA A 298 6.72 -5.68 18.81
N PRO A 299 6.60 -7.00 19.09
CA PRO A 299 7.59 -7.96 18.63
C PRO A 299 7.71 -8.07 17.11
N LEU A 300 6.61 -7.90 16.36
CA LEU A 300 6.64 -7.88 14.90
C LEU A 300 7.45 -6.70 14.38
N LEU A 301 7.23 -5.49 14.89
CA LEU A 301 7.95 -4.29 14.50
C LEU A 301 9.44 -4.40 14.81
N ARG A 302 9.78 -4.96 15.97
CA ARG A 302 11.18 -5.22 16.35
C ARG A 302 11.87 -6.19 15.39
N VAL A 303 11.24 -7.31 15.06
CA VAL A 303 11.83 -8.37 14.24
C VAL A 303 11.90 -7.97 12.76
N ARG A 304 10.84 -7.32 12.23
CA ARG A 304 10.74 -7.02 10.79
C ARG A 304 11.37 -5.69 10.42
N PHE A 305 11.15 -4.66 11.25
CA PHE A 305 11.51 -3.27 10.94
C PHE A 305 12.64 -2.73 11.82
N GLY A 306 13.12 -3.51 12.78
CA GLY A 306 14.21 -3.10 13.67
C GLY A 306 13.81 -2.02 14.66
N LEU A 307 12.52 -1.76 14.83
CA LEU A 307 12.01 -0.79 15.79
C LEU A 307 11.94 -1.42 17.19
N ASP A 308 12.80 -0.99 18.09
CA ASP A 308 12.76 -1.43 19.48
C ASP A 308 11.72 -0.62 20.25
N CYS A 309 10.56 -1.23 20.46
CA CYS A 309 9.44 -0.65 21.21
C CYS A 309 8.79 -1.70 22.10
N ASP A 310 8.18 -1.24 23.18
CA ASP A 310 7.31 -2.05 24.02
C ASP A 310 5.83 -1.89 23.59
N PRO A 311 4.94 -2.85 23.90
CA PRO A 311 3.52 -2.74 23.55
C PRO A 311 2.86 -1.43 24.02
N GLN A 312 3.24 -0.92 25.18
CA GLN A 312 2.74 0.34 25.74
C GLN A 312 3.20 1.60 25.02
N ASP A 313 4.23 1.50 24.17
CA ASP A 313 4.73 2.62 23.36
C ASP A 313 3.92 2.80 22.08
N LEU A 314 3.15 1.79 21.71
CA LEU A 314 2.29 1.82 20.51
C LEU A 314 0.97 2.50 20.84
N ASN A 315 0.56 3.40 19.97
CA ASN A 315 -0.71 4.09 20.09
C ASN A 315 -1.76 3.46 19.16
N LEU A 316 -2.15 2.23 19.46
CA LEU A 316 -3.10 1.44 18.68
C LEU A 316 -4.50 1.54 19.32
N PRO A 317 -5.42 2.36 18.77
CA PRO A 317 -6.73 2.54 19.33
C PRO A 317 -7.62 1.31 19.10
N ALA A 318 -8.55 1.09 20.01
CA ALA A 318 -9.60 0.09 19.88
C ALA A 318 -10.97 0.76 20.11
N PRO A 319 -12.03 0.34 19.40
CA PRO A 319 -13.36 0.89 19.60
C PRO A 319 -13.87 0.54 21.01
N ALA A 320 -14.60 1.47 21.63
CA ALA A 320 -15.28 1.19 22.88
C ALA A 320 -16.37 0.12 22.64
N LEU A 321 -16.40 -0.92 23.48
CA LEU A 321 -17.42 -1.94 23.43
C LEU A 321 -18.70 -1.44 24.13
N GLU A 322 -19.86 -1.85 23.65
CA GLU A 322 -21.11 -1.58 24.35
C GLU A 322 -21.18 -2.33 25.67
N ALA A 323 -21.89 -1.78 26.67
CA ALA A 323 -21.96 -2.35 28.01
C ALA A 323 -22.49 -3.80 28.04
N SER A 324 -23.29 -4.21 27.08
CA SER A 324 -23.77 -5.59 26.93
C SER A 324 -22.67 -6.58 26.48
N GLU A 325 -21.61 -6.07 25.87
CA GLU A 325 -20.46 -6.85 25.40
C GLU A 325 -19.37 -6.89 26.47
N ALA A 326 -19.26 -5.81 27.29
CA ALA A 326 -18.33 -5.71 28.40
C ALA A 326 -18.65 -6.64 29.60
N ASP A 327 -19.93 -6.95 29.81
CA ASP A 327 -20.39 -7.84 30.91
C ASP A 327 -20.00 -9.32 30.72
N ALA A 328 -19.48 -9.68 29.55
CA ALA A 328 -19.03 -11.05 29.26
C ALA A 328 -17.68 -11.43 29.87
N GLY A 329 -17.03 -10.50 30.59
CA GLY A 329 -15.80 -10.78 31.36
C GLY A 329 -14.52 -10.92 30.54
N GLU A 330 -14.58 -10.71 29.25
CA GLU A 330 -13.44 -10.62 28.35
C GLU A 330 -13.17 -9.15 28.05
N SER A 331 -11.92 -8.70 28.18
CA SER A 331 -11.57 -7.28 28.05
C SER A 331 -11.81 -6.71 26.65
N TYR A 332 -12.11 -7.55 25.66
CA TYR A 332 -12.55 -7.20 24.31
C TYR A 332 -13.41 -8.35 23.77
N ALA A 333 -14.66 -8.10 23.37
CA ALA A 333 -15.42 -9.02 22.54
C ALA A 333 -14.90 -8.96 21.09
N TYR A 334 -13.65 -9.35 20.89
CA TYR A 334 -13.12 -9.58 19.56
C TYR A 334 -13.87 -10.77 18.98
N SER A 335 -14.66 -10.53 17.92
CA SER A 335 -15.48 -11.58 17.36
C SER A 335 -14.63 -12.70 16.77
N ASP A 336 -13.50 -12.35 16.11
CA ASP A 336 -12.65 -13.32 15.45
C ASP A 336 -11.18 -12.88 15.42
N TYR A 337 -10.30 -13.76 15.87
CA TYR A 337 -8.86 -13.65 15.63
C TYR A 337 -8.56 -14.02 14.18
N ILE A 338 -7.83 -13.17 13.49
CA ILE A 338 -7.40 -13.37 12.11
C ILE A 338 -5.89 -13.54 12.10
N GLU A 339 -5.43 -14.72 11.75
CA GLU A 339 -4.01 -15.01 11.65
C GLU A 339 -3.35 -14.15 10.55
N GLY A 340 -2.25 -13.54 10.89
CA GLY A 340 -1.40 -12.81 9.96
C GLY A 340 -0.61 -13.74 9.04
N SER A 341 0.22 -13.16 8.19
CA SER A 341 1.11 -13.95 7.34
C SER A 341 2.37 -13.18 6.98
N VAL A 342 3.47 -13.91 6.84
CA VAL A 342 4.74 -13.39 6.33
C VAL A 342 5.14 -14.23 5.13
N GLN A 343 5.32 -13.61 3.98
CA GLN A 343 5.67 -14.30 2.73
C GLN A 343 6.61 -13.44 1.92
N ASN A 344 7.61 -14.06 1.32
CA ASN A 344 8.43 -13.38 0.34
C ASN A 344 7.76 -13.40 -1.05
N LEU A 345 8.22 -12.53 -1.94
CA LEU A 345 7.60 -12.36 -3.25
C LEU A 345 7.82 -13.58 -4.16
N SER A 346 8.88 -14.37 -3.98
CA SER A 346 9.12 -15.59 -4.75
C SER A 346 8.10 -16.67 -4.43
N GLU A 347 7.66 -16.79 -3.17
CA GLU A 347 6.60 -17.69 -2.76
C GLU A 347 5.25 -17.33 -3.40
N LEU A 348 5.02 -16.03 -3.65
CA LEU A 348 3.82 -15.51 -4.31
C LEU A 348 3.87 -15.65 -5.84
N ALA A 349 5.06 -15.79 -6.40
CA ALA A 349 5.25 -15.95 -7.84
C ALA A 349 5.03 -17.40 -8.33
N GLY A 350 4.57 -18.28 -7.44
CA GLY A 350 4.33 -19.69 -7.76
C GLY A 350 5.65 -20.43 -7.93
N GLY A 351 6.34 -20.70 -6.83
CA GLY A 351 7.35 -21.76 -6.81
C GLY A 351 6.65 -23.05 -7.18
N GLU A 352 7.04 -23.66 -8.29
CA GLU A 352 6.63 -25.01 -8.66
C GLU A 352 7.06 -25.96 -7.52
N GLU A 353 6.09 -26.66 -6.89
CA GLU A 353 6.33 -28.01 -6.37
C GLU A 353 6.10 -29.03 -7.47
#